data_9e105eed463c2c9e3a6640717ccfde6e
#
_entry.id   9e105eed463c2c9e3a6640717ccfde6e
#
_cell.length_a   1.000
_cell.length_b   1.000
_cell.length_c   1.000
_cell.angle_alpha   90.00
_cell.angle_beta   90.00
_cell.angle_gamma   90.00
#
_symmetry.space_group_name_H-M   'P 1'
#
loop_
_entity.id
_entity.type
_entity.pdbx_description
1 polymer ?
#
loop_
_entity_poly.entity_id
_entity_poly.type
_entity_poly.pdbx_seq_one_letter_code
_entity_poly.pdbx_strand_id
1 'polypeptide(L)'
;MGGLWEFPGGKREKEESLEECLEREIKEEMGVTINILKKIMTIKHTYTQFRVTLHAFTCELQSKKISPTECQQWKWVSLSNLKKYPFPAANVKIVKYITQNKLLI
;
A
#
# COMPACT_ATOMS: atom_id res chain seq x y z
N MET A 1 10.30 -10.84 3.46
CA MET A 1 10.10 -11.92 2.49
C MET A 1 10.64 -11.50 1.14
N GLY A 2 11.74 -12.11 0.74
CA GLY A 2 12.36 -11.78 -0.53
C GLY A 2 11.49 -12.17 -1.71
N GLY A 3 11.50 -11.35 -2.76
CA GLY A 3 10.81 -11.64 -4.00
C GLY A 3 9.33 -11.32 -4.05
N LEU A 4 8.75 -10.77 -2.98
CA LEU A 4 7.36 -10.35 -2.96
C LEU A 4 7.25 -8.83 -3.02
N TRP A 5 6.23 -8.37 -3.72
CA TRP A 5 5.90 -6.94 -3.79
C TRP A 5 4.89 -6.60 -2.71
N GLU A 6 4.92 -5.36 -2.27
CA GLU A 6 3.96 -4.85 -1.29
C GLU A 6 3.49 -3.47 -1.71
N PHE A 7 2.29 -3.12 -1.31
CA PHE A 7 1.83 -1.74 -1.44
C PHE A 7 2.61 -0.88 -0.45
N PRO A 8 2.91 0.36 -0.79
CA PRO A 8 3.64 1.24 0.13
C PRO A 8 2.81 1.51 1.38
N GLY A 9 3.48 1.60 2.51
CA GLY A 9 2.85 1.84 3.79
C GLY A 9 3.65 1.20 4.90
N GLY A 10 3.09 1.18 6.09
CA GLY A 10 3.79 0.60 7.21
C GLY A 10 2.91 0.51 8.46
N LYS A 11 3.57 0.30 9.57
CA LYS A 11 2.92 0.05 10.85
C LYS A 11 2.60 1.38 11.54
N ARG A 12 1.36 1.47 12.05
CA ARG A 12 0.94 2.65 12.79
C ARG A 12 1.69 2.75 14.12
N GLU A 13 2.18 3.94 14.39
CA GLU A 13 2.80 4.24 15.67
C GLU A 13 1.75 4.72 16.67
N LYS A 14 2.12 4.74 17.95
CA LYS A 14 1.23 5.15 19.01
C LYS A 14 0.74 6.58 18.81
N GLU A 15 -0.55 6.79 19.03
CA GLU A 15 -1.22 8.09 18.90
C GLU A 15 -1.28 8.66 17.50
N GLU A 16 -0.93 7.87 16.53
CA GLU A 16 -0.97 8.24 15.12
C GLU A 16 -2.28 7.75 14.50
N SER A 17 -2.94 8.57 13.70
CA SER A 17 -4.11 8.11 12.95
C SER A 17 -3.63 7.21 11.79
N LEU A 18 -4.57 6.48 11.18
CA LEU A 18 -4.24 5.67 10.01
C LEU A 18 -3.74 6.54 8.87
N GLU A 19 -4.37 7.70 8.68
CA GLU A 19 -3.99 8.64 7.63
C GLU A 19 -2.60 9.22 7.87
N GLU A 20 -2.34 9.62 9.11
CA GLU A 20 -1.02 10.14 9.50
C GLU A 20 0.07 9.10 9.29
N CYS A 21 -0.23 7.85 9.63
CA CYS A 21 0.68 6.73 9.41
C CYS A 21 1.03 6.59 7.94
N LEU A 22 0.02 6.58 7.08
CA LEU A 22 0.22 6.40 5.64
C LEU A 22 1.04 7.55 5.06
N GLU A 23 0.71 8.78 5.43
CA GLU A 23 1.45 9.96 4.96
C GLU A 23 2.92 9.89 5.39
N ARG A 24 3.17 9.53 6.65
CA ARG A 24 4.51 9.41 7.19
C ARG A 24 5.30 8.31 6.48
N GLU A 25 4.72 7.12 6.37
CA GLU A 25 5.40 5.97 5.78
C GLU A 25 5.75 6.23 4.31
N ILE A 26 4.84 6.82 3.54
CA ILE A 26 5.11 7.11 2.14
C ILE A 26 6.18 8.19 2.01
N LYS A 27 6.18 9.18 2.90
CA LYS A 27 7.22 10.19 2.90
C LYS A 27 8.59 9.58 3.20
N GLU A 28 8.65 8.67 4.17
CA GLU A 28 9.89 8.00 4.53
C GLU A 28 10.39 7.08 3.42
N GLU A 29 9.48 6.31 2.80
CA GLU A 29 9.86 5.33 1.79
C GLU A 29 10.10 5.92 0.42
N MET A 30 9.28 6.86 0.00
CA MET A 30 9.24 7.36 -1.38
C MET A 30 9.64 8.81 -1.52
N GLY A 31 9.79 9.52 -0.41
CA GLY A 31 10.17 10.93 -0.44
C GLY A 31 9.12 11.84 -1.03
N VAL A 32 7.85 11.43 -1.04
CA VAL A 32 6.76 12.22 -1.60
C VAL A 32 5.66 12.45 -0.59
N THR A 33 4.89 13.51 -0.83
CA THR A 33 3.70 13.83 -0.05
C THR A 33 2.48 13.37 -0.85
N ILE A 34 1.49 12.82 -0.16
CA ILE A 34 0.27 12.33 -0.79
C ILE A 34 -0.95 13.07 -0.26
N ASN A 35 -2.00 13.08 -1.06
CA ASN A 35 -3.35 13.43 -0.62
C ASN A 35 -4.14 12.14 -0.52
N ILE A 36 -4.62 11.82 0.67
CA ILE A 36 -5.45 10.64 0.87
C ILE A 36 -6.86 10.98 0.43
N LEU A 37 -7.43 10.15 -0.44
CA LEU A 37 -8.75 10.38 -1.00
C LEU A 37 -9.82 9.59 -0.28
N LYS A 38 -9.63 8.28 -0.15
CA LYS A 38 -10.69 7.41 0.34
C LYS A 38 -10.14 6.12 0.92
N LYS A 39 -10.73 5.70 2.04
CA LYS A 39 -10.45 4.36 2.55
C LYS A 39 -11.33 3.37 1.79
N ILE A 40 -10.73 2.37 1.18
CA ILE A 40 -11.46 1.43 0.33
C ILE A 40 -11.74 0.08 0.97
N MET A 41 -10.92 -0.34 1.92
CA MET A 41 -11.16 -1.62 2.58
C MET A 41 -10.28 -1.83 3.79
N THR A 42 -10.70 -2.76 4.64
CA THR A 42 -9.92 -3.26 5.76
C THR A 42 -9.82 -4.77 5.60
N ILE A 43 -8.62 -5.32 5.69
CA ILE A 43 -8.38 -6.75 5.59
C ILE A 43 -7.78 -7.25 6.89
N LYS A 44 -8.37 -8.29 7.43
CA LYS A 44 -7.79 -9.02 8.56
C LYS A 44 -7.32 -10.37 8.04
N HIS A 45 -6.05 -10.65 8.19
CA HIS A 45 -5.47 -11.90 7.71
C HIS A 45 -4.58 -12.51 8.77
N THR A 46 -4.75 -13.81 8.99
CA THR A 46 -3.95 -14.56 9.95
C THR A 46 -2.91 -15.38 9.21
N TYR A 47 -1.65 -15.07 9.44
CA TYR A 47 -0.54 -15.91 9.03
C TYR A 47 -0.26 -16.92 10.15
N THR A 48 0.58 -17.88 9.89
CA THR A 48 0.86 -18.95 10.86
C THR A 48 1.31 -18.41 12.22
N GLN A 49 2.11 -17.37 12.25
CA GLN A 49 2.71 -16.84 13.47
C GLN A 49 2.20 -15.50 13.93
N PHE A 50 1.37 -14.82 13.10
CA PHE A 50 0.90 -13.49 13.45
C PHE A 50 -0.33 -13.11 12.64
N ARG A 51 -1.04 -12.09 13.13
CA ARG A 51 -2.18 -11.51 12.43
C ARG A 51 -1.82 -10.12 11.93
N VAL A 52 -2.37 -9.77 10.78
CA VAL A 52 -2.25 -8.40 10.27
C VAL A 52 -3.64 -7.84 10.01
N THR A 53 -3.77 -6.54 10.22
CA THR A 53 -4.94 -5.78 9.78
C THR A 53 -4.41 -4.72 8.84
N LEU A 54 -4.82 -4.79 7.57
CA LEU A 54 -4.42 -3.83 6.56
C LEU A 54 -5.57 -2.88 6.29
N HIS A 55 -5.27 -1.59 6.30
CA HIS A 55 -6.21 -0.54 5.94
C HIS A 55 -5.74 0.07 4.63
N ALA A 56 -6.52 -0.12 3.57
CA ALA A 56 -6.13 0.32 2.23
C ALA A 56 -6.86 1.60 1.86
N PHE A 57 -6.12 2.53 1.28
CA PHE A 57 -6.63 3.84 0.88
C PHE A 57 -6.25 4.13 -0.56
N THR A 58 -7.11 4.88 -1.24
CA THR A 58 -6.69 5.52 -2.49
C THR A 58 -6.10 6.86 -2.14
N CYS A 59 -5.09 7.26 -2.92
CA CYS A 59 -4.45 8.55 -2.72
C CYS A 59 -3.89 9.03 -4.05
N GLU A 60 -3.50 10.29 -4.07
CA GLU A 60 -2.79 10.85 -5.22
C GLU A 60 -1.53 11.54 -4.74
N LEU A 61 -0.52 11.57 -5.58
CA LEU A 61 0.74 12.22 -5.25
C LEU A 61 0.61 13.73 -5.44
N GLN A 62 1.13 14.50 -4.48
CA GLN A 62 1.24 15.93 -4.63
C GLN A 62 2.42 16.29 -5.53
N SER A 63 3.38 15.38 -5.66
CA SER A 63 4.54 15.54 -6.52
C SER A 63 4.71 14.28 -7.34
N LYS A 64 5.00 14.43 -8.62
CA LYS A 64 5.22 13.30 -9.51
C LYS A 64 6.62 12.71 -9.41
N LYS A 65 7.52 13.38 -8.69
CA LYS A 65 8.90 12.94 -8.57
C LYS A 65 9.08 12.09 -7.33
N ILE A 66 9.19 10.80 -7.51
CA ILE A 66 9.46 9.86 -6.44
C ILE A 66 10.96 9.79 -6.19
N SER A 67 11.36 9.97 -4.92
CA SER A 67 12.76 9.87 -4.51
C SER A 67 12.86 8.81 -3.42
N PRO A 68 13.00 7.53 -3.82
CA PRO A 68 13.03 6.44 -2.84
C PRO A 68 14.18 6.61 -1.86
N THR A 69 13.89 6.51 -0.58
CA THR A 69 14.90 6.66 0.47
C THR A 69 15.14 5.35 1.21
N GLU A 70 14.09 4.59 1.48
CA GLU A 70 14.20 3.36 2.26
C GLU A 70 13.79 2.11 1.51
N CYS A 71 13.05 2.23 0.42
CA CYS A 71 12.67 1.06 -0.36
C CYS A 71 13.78 0.71 -1.35
N GLN A 72 13.98 -0.58 -1.59
CA GLN A 72 14.98 -1.08 -2.53
C GLN A 72 14.52 -0.96 -3.97
N GLN A 73 13.23 -1.18 -4.20
CA GLN A 73 12.63 -1.11 -5.53
C GLN A 73 11.23 -0.56 -5.44
N TRP A 74 10.81 0.17 -6.49
CA TRP A 74 9.42 0.59 -6.63
C TRP A 74 9.04 0.56 -8.09
N LYS A 75 7.74 0.47 -8.36
CA LYS A 75 7.27 0.39 -9.74
C LYS A 75 5.83 0.87 -9.83
N TRP A 76 5.55 1.65 -10.88
CA TRP A 76 4.19 1.97 -11.27
C TRP A 76 3.63 0.79 -12.05
N VAL A 77 2.42 0.34 -11.69
CA VAL A 77 1.79 -0.81 -12.32
C VAL A 77 0.33 -0.47 -12.61
N SER A 78 -0.10 -0.74 -13.84
CA SER A 78 -1.51 -0.58 -14.18
C SER A 78 -2.35 -1.66 -13.50
N LEU A 79 -3.65 -1.38 -13.31
CA LEU A 79 -4.55 -2.38 -12.72
C LEU A 79 -4.55 -3.68 -13.51
N SER A 80 -4.50 -3.60 -14.85
CA SER A 80 -4.52 -4.78 -15.70
C SER A 80 -3.30 -5.69 -15.54
N ASN A 81 -2.18 -5.13 -15.07
CA ASN A 81 -0.95 -5.89 -14.88
C ASN A 81 -0.69 -6.28 -13.43
N LEU A 82 -1.48 -5.78 -12.51
CA LEU A 82 -1.21 -5.96 -11.09
C LEU A 82 -1.18 -7.42 -10.66
N LYS A 83 -2.06 -8.26 -11.22
CA LYS A 83 -2.13 -9.68 -10.89
C LYS A 83 -0.91 -10.49 -11.33
N LYS A 84 -0.07 -9.90 -12.18
CA LYS A 84 1.15 -10.58 -12.67
C LYS A 84 2.28 -10.58 -11.65
N TYR A 85 2.14 -9.82 -10.58
CA TYR A 85 3.18 -9.67 -9.58
C TYR A 85 2.88 -10.49 -8.34
N PRO A 86 3.90 -11.08 -7.72
CA PRO A 86 3.71 -11.86 -6.50
C PRO A 86 3.57 -10.95 -5.27
N PHE A 87 2.52 -11.17 -4.51
CA PHE A 87 2.22 -10.41 -3.29
C PHE A 87 2.02 -11.36 -2.11
N PRO A 88 2.27 -10.90 -0.87
CA PRO A 88 1.86 -11.66 0.30
C PRO A 88 0.34 -11.87 0.32
N ALA A 89 -0.10 -12.93 0.96
CA ALA A 89 -1.52 -13.32 0.95
C ALA A 89 -2.49 -12.21 1.35
N ALA A 90 -2.13 -11.41 2.36
CA ALA A 90 -2.99 -10.31 2.78
C ALA A 90 -3.15 -9.27 1.66
N ASN A 91 -2.06 -8.97 0.95
CA ASN A 91 -2.06 -8.00 -0.16
C ASN A 91 -2.83 -8.53 -1.37
N VAL A 92 -2.83 -9.85 -1.59
CA VAL A 92 -3.59 -10.45 -2.69
C VAL A 92 -5.07 -10.11 -2.57
N LYS A 93 -5.59 -10.01 -1.36
CA LYS A 93 -6.99 -9.63 -1.13
C LYS A 93 -7.27 -8.21 -1.62
N ILE A 94 -6.31 -7.31 -1.44
CA ILE A 94 -6.43 -5.93 -1.95
C ILE A 94 -6.41 -5.95 -3.47
N VAL A 95 -5.46 -6.69 -4.06
CA VAL A 95 -5.35 -6.81 -5.53
C VAL A 95 -6.65 -7.32 -6.13
N LYS A 96 -7.23 -8.36 -5.55
CA LYS A 96 -8.51 -8.89 -6.03
C LYS A 96 -9.61 -7.84 -5.98
N TYR A 97 -9.71 -7.14 -4.85
CA TYR A 97 -10.76 -6.15 -4.69
C TYR A 97 -10.67 -5.04 -5.72
N ILE A 98 -9.49 -4.42 -5.87
CA ILE A 98 -9.35 -3.28 -6.78
C ILE A 98 -9.43 -3.68 -8.25
N THR A 99 -8.99 -4.89 -8.61
CA THR A 99 -9.07 -5.36 -10.01
C THR A 99 -10.49 -5.79 -10.37
N GLN A 100 -11.21 -6.44 -9.45
CA GLN A 100 -12.59 -6.87 -9.70
C GLN A 100 -13.56 -5.71 -9.75
N ASN A 101 -13.35 -4.69 -8.93
CA ASN A 101 -14.22 -3.53 -8.89
C ASN A 101 -13.79 -2.43 -9.86
N LYS A 102 -12.70 -2.64 -10.57
CA LYS A 102 -12.16 -1.69 -11.56
C LYS A 102 -12.11 -0.28 -10.99
N LEU A 103 -11.60 -0.16 -9.78
CA LEU A 103 -11.50 1.13 -9.14
C LEU A 103 -10.61 2.06 -9.95
N LEU A 104 -11.15 3.22 -10.27
CA LEU A 104 -10.38 4.29 -10.87
C LEU A 104 -9.67 5.02 -9.73
N ILE A 105 -8.37 4.94 -9.77
CA ILE A 105 -7.55 5.50 -8.72
C ILE A 105 -6.85 6.75 -9.23
#